data_08d9db0d1d7d8c15e19d6f9f1eabf235
#
_entry.id   08d9db0d1d7d8c15e19d6f9f1eabf235
#
_cell.length_a   1.000
_cell.length_b   1.000
_cell.length_c   1.000
_cell.angle_alpha   90.00
_cell.angle_beta   90.00
_cell.angle_gamma   90.00
#
_symmetry.space_group_name_H-M   'P 1'
#
loop_
_entity.id
_entity.type
_entity.pdbx_description
1 polymer ?
#
loop_
_entity_poly.entity_id
_entity_poly.type
_entity_poly.pdbx_seq_one_letter_code
_entity_poly.pdbx_strand_id
1 'polypeptide(L)'
;NLHRLISAAWLHAGFLHILGNLFVIILVGVPLEQRLGRGRLLTIYMIGVLGGNIGWTLANAESMRFCIGASGAAFGLLGCYLACWPRDEIEFPLILIRKWPVAWIALFKFGFEILQYPTSTSNIAHLAHITGFIACYVFAKPIAKGDPVPICAIDGGPSSLGGQAAEREALKSRMGDLSVDPWNGELDRNAQRTLERLREEGDELETRQAWLEQLAEQAQCPVCQADLETDQSAGITRLKCQSNRCNFEWP
;
A
#
# COMPACT_ATOMS: atom_id res chain seq x y z
N ASN A 1 -0.29 -36.31 -15.73
CA ASN A 1 -1.35 -35.30 -15.68
C ASN A 1 -0.83 -33.95 -15.17
N LEU A 2 0.08 -33.31 -15.93
CA LEU A 2 0.76 -32.05 -15.53
C LEU A 2 -0.20 -30.89 -15.26
N HIS A 3 -1.36 -30.84 -15.93
CA HIS A 3 -2.37 -29.81 -15.72
C HIS A 3 -2.87 -29.75 -14.25
N ARG A 4 -2.82 -30.89 -13.53
CA ARG A 4 -3.22 -30.95 -12.11
C ARG A 4 -2.32 -30.14 -11.20
N LEU A 5 -1.06 -29.92 -11.58
CA LEU A 5 -0.14 -29.05 -10.83
C LEU A 5 -0.62 -27.60 -10.78
N ILE A 6 -1.45 -27.20 -11.72
CA ILE A 6 -2.04 -25.86 -11.76
C ILE A 6 -3.49 -25.90 -11.26
N SER A 7 -4.32 -26.81 -11.81
CA SER A 7 -5.74 -26.82 -11.51
C SER A 7 -6.06 -27.17 -10.04
N ALA A 8 -5.19 -27.89 -9.36
CA ALA A 8 -5.34 -28.20 -7.94
C ALA A 8 -5.43 -26.94 -7.04
N ALA A 9 -4.79 -25.85 -7.44
CA ALA A 9 -4.84 -24.59 -6.70
C ALA A 9 -6.25 -23.93 -6.68
N TRP A 10 -7.13 -24.30 -7.61
CA TRP A 10 -8.50 -23.78 -7.69
C TRP A 10 -9.53 -24.63 -6.92
N LEU A 11 -9.12 -25.81 -6.47
CA LEU A 11 -9.97 -26.72 -5.71
C LEU A 11 -9.76 -26.53 -4.22
N HIS A 12 -10.83 -26.55 -3.43
CA HIS A 12 -10.78 -26.39 -1.98
C HIS A 12 -11.65 -27.45 -1.28
N ALA A 13 -11.18 -27.92 -0.12
CA ALA A 13 -11.88 -28.95 0.66
C ALA A 13 -13.15 -28.44 1.38
N GLY A 14 -13.37 -27.13 1.41
CA GLY A 14 -14.57 -26.53 2.03
C GLY A 14 -14.46 -25.02 2.14
N PHE A 15 -15.54 -24.42 2.62
CA PHE A 15 -15.70 -22.95 2.70
C PHE A 15 -14.61 -22.26 3.53
N LEU A 16 -14.29 -22.79 4.70
CA LEU A 16 -13.25 -22.22 5.56
C LEU A 16 -11.85 -22.32 4.93
N HIS A 17 -11.60 -23.35 4.13
CA HIS A 17 -10.34 -23.51 3.44
C HIS A 17 -10.16 -22.45 2.34
N ILE A 18 -11.18 -22.19 1.52
CA ILE A 18 -11.10 -21.12 0.51
C ILE A 18 -11.05 -19.75 1.17
N LEU A 19 -11.84 -19.53 2.22
CA LEU A 19 -11.86 -18.25 2.95
C LEU A 19 -10.50 -17.94 3.57
N GLY A 20 -9.86 -18.92 4.22
CA GLY A 20 -8.52 -18.78 4.79
C GLY A 20 -7.46 -18.45 3.72
N ASN A 21 -7.49 -19.12 2.58
CA ASN A 21 -6.59 -18.82 1.47
C ASN A 21 -6.81 -17.41 0.91
N LEU A 22 -8.06 -17.03 0.65
CA LEU A 22 -8.40 -15.68 0.17
C LEU A 22 -7.96 -14.61 1.14
N PHE A 23 -8.17 -14.83 2.45
CA PHE A 23 -7.74 -13.89 3.47
C PHE A 23 -6.24 -13.62 3.41
N VAL A 24 -5.41 -14.67 3.33
CA VAL A 24 -3.95 -14.50 3.23
C VAL A 24 -3.56 -13.88 1.90
N ILE A 25 -4.17 -14.31 0.78
CA ILE A 25 -3.87 -13.79 -0.55
C ILE A 25 -4.20 -12.29 -0.63
N ILE A 26 -5.31 -11.85 -0.07
CA ILE A 26 -5.68 -10.43 -0.06
C ILE A 26 -4.75 -9.65 0.86
N LEU A 27 -4.54 -10.13 2.09
CA LEU A 27 -3.72 -9.45 3.09
C LEU A 27 -2.27 -9.23 2.64
N VAL A 28 -1.69 -10.20 1.95
CA VAL A 28 -0.30 -10.18 1.48
C VAL A 28 -0.20 -9.76 0.02
N GLY A 29 -1.16 -10.18 -0.80
CA GLY A 29 -1.14 -9.97 -2.25
C GLY A 29 -1.41 -8.52 -2.64
N VAL A 30 -2.34 -7.82 -1.96
CA VAL A 30 -2.64 -6.42 -2.27
C VAL A 30 -1.41 -5.52 -2.08
N PRO A 31 -0.71 -5.53 -0.93
CA PRO A 31 0.53 -4.77 -0.79
C PRO A 31 1.63 -5.20 -1.77
N LEU A 32 1.73 -6.50 -2.08
CA LEU A 32 2.68 -6.99 -3.06
C LEU A 32 2.34 -6.56 -4.49
N GLU A 33 1.06 -6.51 -4.85
CA GLU A 33 0.62 -5.98 -6.14
C GLU A 33 1.07 -4.54 -6.33
N GLN A 34 0.94 -3.73 -5.29
CA GLN A 34 1.40 -2.34 -5.28
C GLN A 34 2.92 -2.22 -5.48
N ARG A 35 3.69 -3.21 -5.03
CA ARG A 35 5.16 -3.25 -5.15
C ARG A 35 5.65 -3.83 -6.46
N LEU A 36 5.01 -4.88 -6.95
CA LEU A 36 5.47 -5.69 -8.08
C LEU A 36 4.73 -5.37 -9.39
N GLY A 37 3.50 -4.87 -9.28
CA GLY A 37 2.54 -4.83 -10.39
C GLY A 37 1.92 -6.20 -10.69
N ARG A 38 0.79 -6.19 -11.40
CA ARG A 38 -0.05 -7.38 -11.64
C ARG A 38 0.68 -8.55 -12.30
N GLY A 39 1.50 -8.27 -13.31
CA GLY A 39 2.20 -9.32 -14.04
C GLY A 39 3.21 -10.09 -13.19
N ARG A 40 4.02 -9.36 -12.42
CA ARG A 40 5.02 -9.97 -11.52
C ARG A 40 4.36 -10.67 -10.33
N LEU A 41 3.29 -10.09 -9.77
CA LEU A 41 2.49 -10.74 -8.73
C LEU A 41 1.94 -12.08 -9.22
N LEU A 42 1.33 -12.12 -10.42
CA LEU A 42 0.82 -13.35 -11.01
C LEU A 42 1.94 -14.37 -11.23
N THR A 43 3.11 -13.93 -11.66
CA THR A 43 4.28 -14.79 -11.82
C THR A 43 4.69 -15.42 -10.49
N ILE A 44 4.81 -14.65 -9.42
CA ILE A 44 5.13 -15.14 -8.08
C ILE A 44 4.03 -16.09 -7.58
N TYR A 45 2.76 -15.74 -7.77
CA TYR A 45 1.63 -16.61 -7.43
C TYR A 45 1.76 -17.99 -8.12
N MET A 46 2.04 -18.00 -9.42
CA MET A 46 2.20 -19.23 -10.19
C MET A 46 3.43 -20.04 -9.76
N ILE A 47 4.53 -19.38 -9.38
CA ILE A 47 5.71 -20.05 -8.80
C ILE A 47 5.33 -20.70 -7.47
N GLY A 48 4.54 -20.05 -6.63
CA GLY A 48 4.04 -20.62 -5.38
C GLY A 48 3.14 -21.84 -5.59
N VAL A 49 2.22 -21.76 -6.57
CA VAL A 49 1.37 -22.90 -6.99
C VAL A 49 2.24 -24.07 -7.44
N LEU A 50 3.13 -23.84 -8.40
CA LEU A 50 3.96 -24.89 -8.97
C LEU A 50 4.96 -25.45 -7.96
N GLY A 51 5.66 -24.59 -7.23
CA GLY A 51 6.62 -24.97 -6.20
C GLY A 51 5.97 -25.82 -5.10
N GLY A 52 4.79 -25.39 -4.64
CA GLY A 52 4.01 -26.15 -3.66
C GLY A 52 3.57 -27.51 -4.18
N ASN A 53 2.91 -27.56 -5.33
CA ASN A 53 2.36 -28.78 -5.89
C ASN A 53 3.45 -29.75 -6.38
N ILE A 54 4.55 -29.27 -6.93
CA ILE A 54 5.70 -30.11 -7.34
C ILE A 54 6.36 -30.71 -6.08
N GLY A 55 6.68 -29.88 -5.10
CA GLY A 55 7.33 -30.35 -3.87
C GLY A 55 6.50 -31.39 -3.14
N TRP A 56 5.19 -31.17 -3.03
CA TRP A 56 4.28 -32.13 -2.44
C TRP A 56 4.21 -33.42 -3.24
N THR A 57 4.10 -33.35 -4.58
CA THR A 57 3.98 -34.51 -5.46
C THR A 57 5.23 -35.36 -5.43
N LEU A 58 6.42 -34.75 -5.43
CA LEU A 58 7.68 -35.49 -5.36
C LEU A 58 7.81 -36.32 -4.06
N ALA A 59 7.39 -35.74 -2.94
CA ALA A 59 7.46 -36.42 -1.65
C ALA A 59 6.32 -37.43 -1.43
N ASN A 60 5.23 -37.36 -2.20
CA ASN A 60 4.04 -38.21 -2.03
C ASN A 60 3.66 -38.95 -3.33
N ALA A 61 4.63 -39.27 -4.17
CA ALA A 61 4.39 -39.84 -5.50
C ALA A 61 3.59 -41.16 -5.45
N GLU A 62 3.77 -41.95 -4.40
CA GLU A 62 3.09 -43.24 -4.18
C GLU A 62 1.82 -43.11 -3.31
N SER A 63 1.49 -41.89 -2.89
CA SER A 63 0.36 -41.63 -1.99
C SER A 63 -0.92 -41.35 -2.80
N MET A 64 -2.04 -41.89 -2.32
CA MET A 64 -3.38 -41.55 -2.85
C MET A 64 -3.93 -40.24 -2.27
N ARG A 65 -3.14 -39.50 -1.51
CA ARG A 65 -3.56 -38.22 -0.93
C ARG A 65 -3.62 -37.13 -1.99
N PHE A 66 -4.60 -36.24 -1.86
CA PHE A 66 -4.77 -35.09 -2.75
C PHE A 66 -4.15 -33.85 -2.14
N CYS A 67 -3.40 -33.08 -2.95
CA CYS A 67 -2.99 -31.73 -2.64
C CYS A 67 -3.93 -30.78 -3.40
N ILE A 68 -4.73 -30.00 -2.68
CA ILE A 68 -5.66 -29.04 -3.24
C ILE A 68 -5.62 -27.74 -2.45
N GLY A 69 -5.87 -26.63 -3.13
CA GLY A 69 -5.94 -25.32 -2.52
C GLY A 69 -4.87 -24.34 -3.02
N ALA A 70 -5.18 -23.05 -2.91
CA ALA A 70 -4.28 -21.95 -3.28
C ALA A 70 -3.19 -21.71 -2.21
N SER A 71 -3.13 -22.51 -1.16
CA SER A 71 -2.29 -22.27 0.02
C SER A 71 -0.79 -22.28 -0.29
N GLY A 72 -0.31 -23.11 -1.22
CA GLY A 72 1.07 -23.07 -1.70
C GLY A 72 1.45 -21.70 -2.28
N ALA A 73 0.53 -21.07 -3.04
CA ALA A 73 0.71 -19.72 -3.53
C ALA A 73 0.60 -18.67 -2.41
N ALA A 74 -0.36 -18.81 -1.49
CA ALA A 74 -0.52 -17.90 -0.35
C ALA A 74 0.76 -17.83 0.52
N PHE A 75 1.34 -18.99 0.83
CA PHE A 75 2.65 -19.07 1.51
C PHE A 75 3.79 -18.57 0.61
N GLY A 76 3.71 -18.81 -0.70
CA GLY A 76 4.66 -18.27 -1.67
C GLY A 76 4.69 -16.75 -1.70
N LEU A 77 3.53 -16.09 -1.72
CA LEU A 77 3.45 -14.63 -1.63
C LEU A 77 4.09 -14.11 -0.33
N LEU A 78 3.88 -14.79 0.79
CA LEU A 78 4.50 -14.43 2.06
C LEU A 78 6.04 -14.60 2.01
N GLY A 79 6.53 -15.66 1.35
CA GLY A 79 7.96 -15.88 1.10
C GLY A 79 8.59 -14.80 0.23
N CYS A 80 7.89 -14.38 -0.83
CA CYS A 80 8.31 -13.26 -1.67
C CYS A 80 8.38 -11.96 -0.88
N TYR A 81 7.37 -11.68 -0.07
CA TYR A 81 7.32 -10.48 0.74
C TYR A 81 8.46 -10.43 1.75
N LEU A 82 8.72 -11.53 2.44
CA LEU A 82 9.86 -11.66 3.35
C LEU A 82 11.20 -11.40 2.65
N ALA A 83 11.38 -11.93 1.43
CA ALA A 83 12.62 -11.79 0.69
C ALA A 83 12.92 -10.35 0.26
N CYS A 84 11.88 -9.60 -0.11
CA CYS A 84 12.01 -8.28 -0.72
C CYS A 84 11.77 -7.13 0.26
N TRP A 85 10.76 -7.24 1.11
CA TRP A 85 10.32 -6.15 2.01
C TRP A 85 10.02 -6.63 3.44
N PRO A 86 11.00 -7.21 4.16
CA PRO A 86 10.78 -7.81 5.48
C PRO A 86 10.37 -6.83 6.58
N ARG A 87 10.65 -5.53 6.38
CA ARG A 87 10.36 -4.47 7.35
C ARG A 87 9.02 -3.81 7.14
N ASP A 88 8.35 -4.08 6.02
CA ASP A 88 7.01 -3.57 5.78
C ASP A 88 6.06 -4.08 6.87
N GLU A 89 5.10 -3.26 7.23
CA GLU A 89 4.11 -3.58 8.25
C GLU A 89 2.76 -3.87 7.60
N ILE A 90 2.11 -4.94 8.03
CA ILE A 90 0.77 -5.31 7.60
C ILE A 90 -0.22 -5.06 8.73
N GLU A 91 -1.32 -4.40 8.41
CA GLU A 91 -2.47 -4.22 9.30
C GLU A 91 -3.42 -5.41 9.19
N PHE A 92 -3.76 -6.02 10.32
CA PHE A 92 -4.80 -7.03 10.39
C PHE A 92 -6.14 -6.35 10.69
N PRO A 93 -7.10 -6.33 9.76
CA PRO A 93 -8.30 -5.50 9.88
C PRO A 93 -9.30 -5.91 10.98
N LEU A 94 -9.13 -7.06 11.61
CA LEU A 94 -10.15 -7.61 12.53
C LEU A 94 -9.68 -7.99 13.94
N ILE A 95 -8.38 -8.21 14.19
CA ILE A 95 -7.95 -8.88 15.43
C ILE A 95 -6.88 -8.10 16.20
N LEU A 96 -6.11 -7.25 15.51
CA LEU A 96 -5.00 -6.52 16.12
C LEU A 96 -4.98 -5.08 15.59
N ILE A 97 -5.25 -4.16 16.49
CA ILE A 97 -5.11 -2.69 16.27
C ILE A 97 -3.62 -2.32 15.99
N ARG A 98 -2.73 -3.30 15.97
CA ARG A 98 -1.29 -3.08 15.82
C ARG A 98 -0.77 -3.64 14.50
N LYS A 99 0.01 -2.82 13.81
CA LYS A 99 0.77 -3.22 12.62
C LYS A 99 1.86 -4.21 13.00
N TRP A 100 2.06 -5.24 12.19
CA TRP A 100 3.09 -6.24 12.40
C TRP A 100 4.05 -6.28 11.22
N PRO A 101 5.38 -6.26 11.48
CA PRO A 101 6.36 -6.47 10.43
C PRO A 101 6.16 -7.80 9.71
N VAL A 102 6.24 -7.77 8.38
CA VAL A 102 6.13 -8.94 7.51
C VAL A 102 7.09 -10.05 7.95
N ALA A 103 8.30 -9.67 8.36
CA ALA A 103 9.30 -10.63 8.83
C ALA A 103 8.76 -11.53 9.94
N TRP A 104 8.12 -10.97 10.97
CA TRP A 104 7.58 -11.77 12.06
C TRP A 104 6.42 -12.65 11.65
N ILE A 105 5.51 -12.13 10.81
CA ILE A 105 4.37 -12.89 10.29
C ILE A 105 4.87 -14.07 9.46
N ALA A 106 5.81 -13.80 8.53
CA ALA A 106 6.34 -14.82 7.64
C ALA A 106 7.14 -15.90 8.38
N LEU A 107 8.04 -15.50 9.28
CA LEU A 107 8.86 -16.43 10.04
C LEU A 107 8.02 -17.28 11.00
N PHE A 108 7.02 -16.68 11.67
CA PHE A 108 6.12 -17.41 12.55
C PHE A 108 5.30 -18.44 11.76
N LYS A 109 4.67 -18.02 10.65
CA LYS A 109 3.86 -18.93 9.82
C LYS A 109 4.70 -20.03 9.22
N PHE A 110 5.87 -19.71 8.68
CA PHE A 110 6.79 -20.70 8.08
C PHE A 110 7.34 -21.66 9.14
N GLY A 111 7.78 -21.16 10.29
CA GLY A 111 8.27 -21.98 11.39
C GLY A 111 7.19 -22.92 11.95
N PHE A 112 5.96 -22.43 12.01
CA PHE A 112 4.82 -23.26 12.44
C PHE A 112 4.53 -24.41 11.47
N GLU A 113 4.64 -24.20 10.16
CA GLU A 113 4.52 -25.26 9.15
C GLU A 113 5.62 -26.32 9.30
N ILE A 114 6.86 -25.89 9.51
CA ILE A 114 7.98 -26.82 9.74
C ILE A 114 7.77 -27.64 11.01
N LEU A 115 7.31 -27.01 12.08
CA LEU A 115 7.07 -27.71 13.36
C LEU A 115 5.93 -28.72 13.26
N GLN A 116 4.88 -28.41 12.51
CA GLN A 116 3.74 -29.30 12.35
C GLN A 116 3.97 -30.44 11.36
N TYR A 117 4.85 -30.26 10.37
CA TYR A 117 5.07 -31.24 9.31
C TYR A 117 5.34 -32.66 9.81
N PRO A 118 6.27 -32.91 10.76
CA PRO A 118 6.56 -34.27 11.24
C PRO A 118 5.50 -34.85 12.16
N THR A 119 4.67 -34.04 12.79
CA THR A 119 3.71 -34.45 13.81
C THR A 119 2.27 -34.51 13.31
N SER A 120 2.01 -33.95 12.16
CA SER A 120 0.65 -33.80 11.62
C SER A 120 0.11 -35.11 11.06
N THR A 121 -0.96 -35.57 11.65
CA THR A 121 -1.83 -36.63 11.10
C THR A 121 -2.96 -36.04 10.24
N SER A 122 -2.99 -34.70 10.10
CA SER A 122 -4.02 -33.98 9.38
C SER A 122 -3.87 -34.11 7.86
N ASN A 123 -4.96 -33.84 7.13
CA ASN A 123 -4.96 -33.81 5.67
C ASN A 123 -4.39 -32.47 5.11
N ILE A 124 -3.66 -31.72 5.93
CA ILE A 124 -3.06 -30.45 5.51
C ILE A 124 -1.75 -30.74 4.79
N ALA A 125 -1.58 -30.14 3.63
CA ALA A 125 -0.39 -30.30 2.81
C ALA A 125 0.74 -29.36 3.25
N HIS A 126 1.24 -29.50 4.49
CA HIS A 126 2.31 -28.67 5.05
C HIS A 126 3.53 -28.54 4.13
N LEU A 127 3.91 -29.65 3.47
CA LEU A 127 5.04 -29.64 2.54
C LEU A 127 4.79 -28.73 1.34
N ALA A 128 3.55 -28.65 0.83
CA ALA A 128 3.21 -27.72 -0.25
C ALA A 128 3.35 -26.25 0.19
N HIS A 129 3.02 -25.94 1.44
CA HIS A 129 3.23 -24.60 2.02
C HIS A 129 4.72 -24.27 2.11
N ILE A 130 5.51 -25.17 2.66
CA ILE A 130 6.97 -25.00 2.82
C ILE A 130 7.65 -24.83 1.46
N THR A 131 7.38 -25.71 0.51
CA THR A 131 8.03 -25.68 -0.81
C THR A 131 7.56 -24.49 -1.67
N GLY A 132 6.29 -24.10 -1.56
CA GLY A 132 5.75 -22.90 -2.19
C GLY A 132 6.39 -21.62 -1.64
N PHE A 133 6.53 -21.53 -0.30
CA PHE A 133 7.22 -20.43 0.35
C PHE A 133 8.69 -20.32 -0.10
N ILE A 134 9.45 -21.41 -0.04
CA ILE A 134 10.86 -21.43 -0.42
C ILE A 134 11.04 -21.06 -1.90
N ALA A 135 10.23 -21.65 -2.80
CA ALA A 135 10.30 -21.34 -4.22
C ALA A 135 10.15 -19.83 -4.47
N CYS A 136 9.12 -19.21 -3.92
CA CYS A 136 8.92 -17.78 -4.09
C CYS A 136 9.99 -16.93 -3.39
N TYR A 137 10.46 -17.33 -2.21
CA TYR A 137 11.54 -16.63 -1.51
C TYR A 137 12.82 -16.56 -2.37
N VAL A 138 13.19 -17.66 -3.01
CA VAL A 138 14.39 -17.75 -3.88
C VAL A 138 14.23 -16.91 -5.13
N PHE A 139 13.07 -16.98 -5.79
CA PHE A 139 12.84 -16.29 -7.07
C PHE A 139 12.32 -14.86 -6.91
N ALA A 140 11.98 -14.41 -5.71
CA ALA A 140 11.43 -13.08 -5.46
C ALA A 140 12.33 -11.95 -5.94
N LYS A 141 13.59 -11.92 -5.48
CA LYS A 141 14.53 -10.85 -5.79
C LYS A 141 14.84 -10.72 -7.29
N PRO A 142 15.12 -11.82 -8.04
CA PRO A 142 15.27 -11.74 -9.49
C PRO A 142 14.04 -11.17 -10.21
N ILE A 143 12.82 -11.54 -9.78
CA ILE A 143 11.58 -11.08 -10.38
C ILE A 143 11.28 -9.62 -9.99
N ALA A 144 11.62 -9.22 -8.78
CA ALA A 144 11.49 -7.84 -8.31
C ALA A 144 12.57 -6.91 -8.88
N LYS A 145 13.64 -7.44 -9.50
CA LYS A 145 14.66 -6.63 -10.18
C LYS A 145 14.09 -5.87 -11.36
N GLY A 146 14.50 -4.63 -11.45
CA GLY A 146 13.98 -3.67 -12.41
C GLY A 146 12.96 -2.83 -11.66
N ASP A 147 13.21 -1.56 -11.66
CA ASP A 147 12.61 -0.49 -10.90
C ASP A 147 11.43 -0.97 -10.05
N PRO A 148 11.51 -0.86 -8.73
CA PRO A 148 10.28 -0.86 -8.00
C PRO A 148 9.46 0.19 -8.73
N VAL A 149 8.47 -0.28 -9.47
CA VAL A 149 7.53 0.63 -10.08
C VAL A 149 7.12 1.50 -8.91
N PRO A 150 7.38 2.82 -8.94
CA PRO A 150 7.01 3.68 -7.84
C PRO A 150 5.58 3.33 -7.48
N ILE A 151 5.24 3.29 -6.20
CA ILE A 151 3.87 2.96 -5.77
C ILE A 151 2.85 3.72 -6.61
N CYS A 152 3.16 4.95 -7.01
CA CYS A 152 2.40 5.78 -7.95
C CYS A 152 2.26 5.24 -9.39
N ALA A 153 3.15 4.39 -9.85
CA ALA A 153 3.08 3.84 -11.21
C ALA A 153 2.53 2.41 -11.26
N ILE A 154 2.45 1.74 -10.11
CA ILE A 154 1.90 0.39 -9.99
C ILE A 154 0.39 0.38 -10.22
N ASP A 155 -0.25 1.45 -9.83
CA ASP A 155 -1.68 1.51 -9.68
C ASP A 155 -2.43 1.90 -10.95
N GLY A 156 -1.75 2.04 -12.05
CA GLY A 156 -2.39 2.40 -13.33
C GLY A 156 -2.93 3.83 -13.35
N GLY A 157 -2.45 4.70 -12.49
CA GLY A 157 -2.75 6.11 -12.55
C GLY A 157 -3.19 6.77 -11.23
N PRO A 158 -3.58 8.05 -11.32
CA PRO A 158 -3.90 8.88 -10.15
C PRO A 158 -5.12 8.44 -9.35
N SER A 159 -5.95 7.55 -9.87
CA SER A 159 -7.13 7.03 -9.16
C SER A 159 -6.86 5.91 -8.16
N SER A 160 -5.64 5.38 -8.12
CA SER A 160 -5.24 4.35 -7.17
C SER A 160 -4.70 4.94 -5.87
N LEU A 161 -4.72 4.17 -4.77
CA LEU A 161 -4.26 4.65 -3.46
C LEU A 161 -2.80 5.13 -3.51
N GLY A 162 -1.91 4.44 -4.23
CA GLY A 162 -0.52 4.83 -4.35
C GLY A 162 -0.32 6.01 -5.30
N GLY A 163 -1.07 6.07 -6.41
CA GLY A 163 -1.11 7.21 -7.31
C GLY A 163 -1.60 8.47 -6.60
N GLN A 164 -2.66 8.36 -5.81
CA GLN A 164 -3.17 9.46 -5.00
C GLN A 164 -2.16 9.94 -3.95
N ALA A 165 -1.45 9.03 -3.28
CA ALA A 165 -0.43 9.40 -2.30
C ALA A 165 0.75 10.15 -2.94
N ALA A 166 1.23 9.71 -4.11
CA ALA A 166 2.30 10.40 -4.81
C ALA A 166 1.85 11.73 -5.43
N GLU A 167 0.62 11.80 -5.90
CA GLU A 167 0.03 13.06 -6.36
C GLU A 167 -0.09 14.06 -5.21
N ARG A 168 -0.56 13.62 -4.03
CA ARG A 168 -0.58 14.44 -2.80
C ARG A 168 0.80 14.91 -2.40
N GLU A 169 1.80 14.06 -2.43
CA GLU A 169 3.18 14.43 -2.10
C GLU A 169 3.75 15.42 -3.13
N ALA A 170 3.47 15.22 -4.42
CA ALA A 170 3.84 16.16 -5.46
C ALA A 170 3.10 17.52 -5.32
N LEU A 171 1.85 17.52 -4.87
CA LEU A 171 1.11 18.74 -4.56
C LEU A 171 1.68 19.43 -3.30
N LYS A 172 1.98 18.67 -2.24
CA LYS A 172 2.63 19.21 -1.03
C LYS A 172 3.97 19.87 -1.34
N SER A 173 4.78 19.27 -2.22
CA SER A 173 6.08 19.86 -2.61
C SER A 173 5.95 21.18 -3.41
N ARG A 174 4.77 21.45 -3.96
CA ARG A 174 4.46 22.67 -4.73
C ARG A 174 3.69 23.71 -3.93
N MET A 175 3.26 23.36 -2.69
CA MET A 175 2.65 24.31 -1.76
C MET A 175 3.68 25.38 -1.41
N GLY A 176 3.29 26.63 -1.51
CA GLY A 176 4.16 27.75 -1.17
C GLY A 176 4.51 27.82 0.33
N ASP A 177 5.50 28.61 0.66
CA ASP A 177 6.01 28.79 2.02
C ASP A 177 5.09 29.68 2.88
N LEU A 178 4.53 29.12 3.94
CA LEU A 178 3.69 29.83 4.92
C LEU A 178 4.50 30.64 5.94
N SER A 179 5.82 30.48 5.99
CA SER A 179 6.66 31.24 6.93
C SER A 179 6.73 32.73 6.57
N VAL A 180 6.52 33.06 5.30
CA VAL A 180 6.50 34.44 4.81
C VAL A 180 5.16 35.09 5.15
N ASP A 181 5.18 36.17 5.92
CA ASP A 181 4.02 36.99 6.24
C ASP A 181 3.91 38.17 5.28
N PRO A 182 2.97 38.15 4.31
CA PRO A 182 2.84 39.27 3.36
C PRO A 182 2.20 40.53 3.97
N TRP A 183 1.55 40.41 5.14
CA TRP A 183 0.94 41.53 5.84
C TRP A 183 1.86 42.21 6.86
N ASN A 184 3.06 41.64 7.10
CA ASN A 184 4.03 42.17 8.07
C ASN A 184 3.45 42.43 9.49
N GLY A 185 2.48 41.61 9.92
CA GLY A 185 1.82 41.73 11.20
C GLY A 185 0.70 42.77 11.26
N GLU A 186 0.28 43.33 10.15
CA GLU A 186 -0.80 44.37 10.11
C GLU A 186 -2.23 43.79 10.07
N LEU A 187 -2.39 42.46 10.23
CA LEU A 187 -3.69 41.81 10.30
C LEU A 187 -4.41 42.11 11.59
N ASP A 188 -5.73 42.10 11.54
CA ASP A 188 -6.53 42.17 12.77
C ASP A 188 -6.34 40.90 13.64
N ARG A 189 -6.83 40.93 14.89
CA ARG A 189 -6.62 39.81 15.82
C ARG A 189 -7.21 38.50 15.35
N ASN A 190 -8.28 38.50 14.56
CA ASN A 190 -8.95 37.30 14.12
C ASN A 190 -8.18 36.71 12.92
N ALA A 191 -7.86 37.52 11.94
CA ALA A 191 -7.04 37.13 10.79
C ALA A 191 -5.64 36.63 11.21
N GLN A 192 -5.04 37.30 12.22
CA GLN A 192 -3.76 36.89 12.79
C GLN A 192 -3.82 35.48 13.39
N ARG A 193 -4.87 35.15 14.16
CA ARG A 193 -5.08 33.82 14.72
C ARG A 193 -5.30 32.77 13.63
N THR A 194 -6.04 33.12 12.57
CA THR A 194 -6.27 32.25 11.41
C THR A 194 -4.95 31.99 10.69
N LEU A 195 -4.09 32.99 10.51
CA LEU A 195 -2.77 32.83 9.93
C LEU A 195 -1.85 31.93 10.78
N GLU A 196 -1.88 32.08 12.10
CA GLU A 196 -1.13 31.22 13.03
C GLU A 196 -1.59 29.76 12.92
N ARG A 197 -2.88 29.51 12.90
CA ARG A 197 -3.43 28.17 12.70
C ARG A 197 -3.10 27.59 11.33
N LEU A 198 -3.17 28.39 10.29
CA LEU A 198 -2.75 27.99 8.96
C LEU A 198 -1.27 27.54 8.94
N ARG A 199 -0.41 28.20 9.72
CA ARG A 199 1.02 27.80 9.85
C ARG A 199 1.22 26.54 10.66
N GLU A 200 0.42 26.32 11.69
CA GLU A 200 0.49 25.13 12.54
C GLU A 200 -0.13 23.89 11.91
N GLU A 201 -1.24 24.04 11.20
CA GLU A 201 -2.08 22.93 10.73
C GLU A 201 -2.12 22.81 9.19
N GLY A 202 -1.51 23.73 8.45
CA GLY A 202 -1.59 23.82 6.98
C GLY A 202 -0.67 22.89 6.18
N ASP A 203 -0.17 21.83 6.80
CA ASP A 203 0.64 20.81 6.12
C ASP A 203 -0.19 19.84 5.26
N GLU A 204 -1.49 19.75 5.49
CA GLU A 204 -2.42 18.95 4.71
C GLU A 204 -3.23 19.84 3.75
N LEU A 205 -3.47 19.33 2.52
CA LEU A 205 -4.11 20.10 1.44
C LEU A 205 -5.50 20.61 1.83
N GLU A 206 -6.33 19.74 2.41
CA GLU A 206 -7.71 20.06 2.78
C GLU A 206 -7.77 21.05 3.96
N THR A 207 -6.91 20.88 4.95
CA THR A 207 -6.81 21.77 6.11
C THR A 207 -6.30 23.15 5.69
N ARG A 208 -5.27 23.16 4.81
CA ARG A 208 -4.71 24.39 4.25
C ARG A 208 -5.74 25.18 3.46
N GLN A 209 -6.53 24.50 2.64
CA GLN A 209 -7.61 25.12 1.89
C GLN A 209 -8.62 25.80 2.82
N ALA A 210 -9.11 25.09 3.83
CA ALA A 210 -10.09 25.63 4.76
C ALA A 210 -9.58 26.88 5.50
N TRP A 211 -8.31 26.87 5.94
CA TRP A 211 -7.73 28.04 6.59
C TRP A 211 -7.48 29.21 5.64
N LEU A 212 -7.12 28.95 4.37
CA LEU A 212 -6.98 29.99 3.35
C LEU A 212 -8.33 30.61 3.00
N GLU A 213 -9.39 29.81 2.87
CA GLU A 213 -10.75 30.32 2.67
C GLU A 213 -11.18 31.24 3.82
N GLN A 214 -10.95 30.81 5.06
CA GLN A 214 -11.27 31.63 6.22
C GLN A 214 -10.41 32.90 6.29
N LEU A 215 -9.14 32.83 5.91
CA LEU A 215 -8.25 33.99 5.88
C LEU A 215 -8.66 34.98 4.79
N ALA A 216 -9.15 34.49 3.63
CA ALA A 216 -9.66 35.35 2.55
C ALA A 216 -10.86 36.22 3.01
N GLU A 217 -11.72 35.67 3.87
CA GLU A 217 -12.88 36.38 4.42
C GLU A 217 -12.49 37.45 5.47
N GLN A 218 -11.33 37.27 6.14
CA GLN A 218 -10.91 38.08 7.28
C GLN A 218 -9.83 39.10 6.96
N ALA A 219 -9.10 38.90 5.85
CA ALA A 219 -7.97 39.74 5.48
C ALA A 219 -8.20 40.46 4.16
N GLN A 220 -7.55 41.60 4.01
CA GLN A 220 -7.50 42.31 2.75
C GLN A 220 -6.12 42.17 2.10
N CYS A 221 -6.06 42.43 0.81
CA CYS A 221 -4.82 42.38 0.04
C CYS A 221 -3.77 43.34 0.62
N PRO A 222 -2.56 42.86 0.96
CA PRO A 222 -1.52 43.70 1.58
C PRO A 222 -0.99 44.78 0.62
N VAL A 223 -1.25 44.64 -0.70
CA VAL A 223 -0.74 45.56 -1.73
C VAL A 223 -1.74 46.68 -2.04
N CYS A 224 -3.03 46.35 -2.16
CA CYS A 224 -4.03 47.32 -2.65
C CYS A 224 -5.29 47.41 -1.76
N GLN A 225 -5.36 46.65 -0.66
CA GLN A 225 -6.46 46.61 0.31
C GLN A 225 -7.82 46.18 -0.29
N ALA A 226 -7.82 45.57 -1.51
CA ALA A 226 -9.01 44.94 -2.04
C ALA A 226 -9.26 43.57 -1.36
N ASP A 227 -10.45 43.04 -1.55
CA ASP A 227 -10.81 41.71 -1.02
C ASP A 227 -9.96 40.62 -1.66
N LEU A 228 -9.79 39.54 -0.91
CA LEU A 228 -9.08 38.36 -1.34
C LEU A 228 -10.07 37.26 -1.74
N GLU A 229 -9.65 36.42 -2.63
CA GLU A 229 -10.36 35.20 -2.99
C GLU A 229 -9.39 34.00 -3.00
N THR A 230 -9.93 32.80 -2.87
CA THR A 230 -9.16 31.58 -3.05
C THR A 230 -9.19 31.15 -4.50
N ASP A 231 -8.03 30.92 -5.08
CA ASP A 231 -7.85 30.34 -6.40
C ASP A 231 -7.33 28.91 -6.27
N GLN A 232 -8.08 27.96 -6.85
CA GLN A 232 -7.67 26.57 -6.94
C GLN A 232 -7.10 26.26 -8.31
N SER A 233 -5.79 26.35 -8.46
CA SER A 233 -5.12 26.00 -9.70
C SER A 233 -4.23 24.77 -9.51
N ALA A 234 -4.38 23.80 -10.41
CA ALA A 234 -3.61 22.56 -10.42
C ALA A 234 -3.63 21.79 -9.07
N GLY A 235 -4.77 21.82 -8.34
CA GLY A 235 -4.96 21.11 -7.08
C GLY A 235 -4.35 21.79 -5.86
N ILE A 236 -3.89 23.03 -5.98
CA ILE A 236 -3.32 23.84 -4.89
C ILE A 236 -4.19 25.08 -4.72
N THR A 237 -4.52 25.39 -3.47
CA THR A 237 -5.28 26.60 -3.11
C THR A 237 -4.32 27.73 -2.75
N ARG A 238 -4.54 28.90 -3.28
CA ARG A 238 -3.79 30.13 -2.99
C ARG A 238 -4.76 31.29 -2.77
N LEU A 239 -4.32 32.30 -2.02
CA LEU A 239 -5.01 33.59 -1.95
C LEU A 239 -4.62 34.45 -3.12
N LYS A 240 -5.60 35.08 -3.75
CA LYS A 240 -5.43 35.97 -4.86
C LYS A 240 -6.22 37.26 -4.64
N CYS A 241 -5.68 38.36 -5.10
CA CYS A 241 -6.39 39.62 -5.02
C CYS A 241 -7.51 39.68 -6.08
N GLN A 242 -8.71 40.09 -5.67
CA GLN A 242 -9.85 40.26 -6.59
C GLN A 242 -9.68 41.44 -7.55
N SER A 243 -8.73 42.34 -7.28
CA SER A 243 -8.50 43.52 -8.12
C SER A 243 -7.75 43.15 -9.40
N ASN A 244 -8.33 43.42 -10.56
CA ASN A 244 -7.69 43.20 -11.88
C ASN A 244 -6.40 44.06 -12.12
N ARG A 245 -6.07 44.93 -11.20
CA ARG A 245 -4.87 45.78 -11.24
C ARG A 245 -3.77 45.34 -10.29
N CYS A 246 -4.02 44.27 -9.54
CA CYS A 246 -3.12 43.76 -8.51
C CYS A 246 -2.83 42.29 -8.82
N ASN A 247 -1.55 41.92 -8.86
CA ASN A 247 -1.10 40.55 -9.12
C ASN A 247 -0.67 39.85 -7.81
N PHE A 248 -1.26 40.21 -6.68
CA PHE A 248 -0.95 39.54 -5.41
C PHE A 248 -1.48 38.11 -5.42
N GLU A 249 -0.59 37.20 -5.11
CA GLU A 249 -0.86 35.77 -4.93
C GLU A 249 0.00 35.25 -3.77
N TRP A 250 -0.57 34.45 -2.84
CA TRP A 250 0.12 33.90 -1.68
C TRP A 250 -0.60 32.65 -1.15
N PRO A 251 0.09 31.65 -0.58
CA PRO A 251 1.52 31.32 -0.68
C PRO A 251 1.89 30.65 -1.97
#